data_0bea0981d9b851f433ad9b388af9118c
#
_entry.id   0bea0981d9b851f433ad9b388af9118c
#
_cell.length_a   1.000
_cell.length_b   1.000
_cell.length_c   1.000
_cell.angle_alpha   90.00
_cell.angle_beta   90.00
_cell.angle_gamma   90.00
#
_symmetry.space_group_name_H-M   'P 1'
#
loop_
_entity.id
_entity.type
_entity.pdbx_description
1 polymer ?
#
loop_
_entity_poly.entity_id
_entity_poly.type
_entity_poly.pdbx_seq_one_letter_code
_entity_poly.pdbx_strand_id
1 'polypeptide(L)'
;MVRFKDKNLDMLRVALRQRESEMLSPIATLSTEGVRRVHDLSSEKGFRQIFSVDADRILHSRAYTRYIDKTQVFYLIHNDHITHRVLHVQLVSKIARTIGRYMGLNEDLIEAISLGHDIGHTPFGHDGERFLSELCRSNGIGYFQHNVQSVHFLDKVECKGKGWNLCLQTLDGILCHDGEIHNRTLEPIRNKTFERLEKEMLAKKNNLEIKLIPMTLEGCVVRMADTVSYIGRDIEDAIRLKMIKRSDLPRESVAILGDTNGTIVYNLVTDIIKNSFQNSYVAFSPEVSDALKRLKDFNLERIYMNPEIKKHTGLIKKLFAMLFEKYLDDIETENRTSVIFTGFLEDMSEDYIKSHCKEEIVRDFIAGMTDHYFLRQCPENMRPKMQFK
;
A
#
# COMPACT_ATOMS: atom_id res chain seq x y z
N MET A 1 4.32 -4.30 35.52
CA MET A 1 3.57 -5.06 34.52
C MET A 1 2.58 -5.97 35.23
N VAL A 2 1.29 -5.58 35.27
CA VAL A 2 0.24 -6.32 36.01
C VAL A 2 -0.05 -7.60 35.23
N ARG A 3 0.21 -8.75 35.80
CA ARG A 3 -0.15 -10.07 35.24
C ARG A 3 -1.65 -10.29 35.50
N PHE A 4 -2.49 -9.92 34.56
CA PHE A 4 -3.85 -10.45 34.56
C PHE A 4 -3.81 -11.92 34.11
N LYS A 5 -3.73 -12.84 35.05
CA LYS A 5 -4.17 -14.22 34.82
C LYS A 5 -5.69 -14.24 34.98
N ASP A 6 -6.37 -13.76 33.95
CA ASP A 6 -7.82 -13.87 33.91
C ASP A 6 -8.18 -15.15 33.14
N LYS A 7 -8.59 -16.19 33.85
CA LYS A 7 -9.09 -17.46 33.28
C LYS A 7 -10.21 -17.18 32.24
N ASN A 8 -10.96 -16.11 32.43
CA ASN A 8 -12.03 -15.72 31.50
C ASN A 8 -11.48 -15.24 30.15
N LEU A 9 -10.35 -14.52 30.12
CA LEU A 9 -9.74 -14.08 28.85
C LEU A 9 -9.15 -15.25 28.06
N ASP A 10 -8.57 -16.23 28.72
CA ASP A 10 -8.08 -17.46 28.07
C ASP A 10 -9.23 -18.28 27.47
N MET A 11 -10.34 -18.40 28.18
CA MET A 11 -11.56 -19.05 27.68
C MET A 11 -12.14 -18.32 26.47
N LEU A 12 -12.22 -16.99 26.52
CA LEU A 12 -12.69 -16.16 25.40
C LEU A 12 -11.80 -16.33 24.17
N ARG A 13 -10.47 -16.35 24.34
CA ARG A 13 -9.54 -16.58 23.25
C ARG A 13 -9.76 -17.94 22.57
N VAL A 14 -9.93 -19.00 23.35
CA VAL A 14 -10.21 -20.34 22.82
C VAL A 14 -11.54 -20.35 22.06
N ALA A 15 -12.59 -19.75 22.63
CA ALA A 15 -13.90 -19.67 21.99
C ALA A 15 -13.85 -18.86 20.68
N LEU A 16 -13.08 -17.77 20.62
CA LEU A 16 -12.91 -17.00 19.38
C LEU A 16 -12.20 -17.80 18.29
N ARG A 17 -11.14 -18.55 18.64
CA ARG A 17 -10.42 -19.42 17.69
C ARG A 17 -11.31 -20.54 17.17
N GLN A 18 -12.10 -21.16 18.04
CA GLN A 18 -13.05 -22.19 17.63
C GLN A 18 -14.10 -21.59 16.68
N ARG A 19 -14.70 -20.46 17.04
CA ARG A 19 -15.67 -19.77 16.16
C ARG A 19 -15.05 -19.41 14.81
N GLU A 20 -13.80 -18.93 14.77
CA GLU A 20 -13.09 -18.64 13.54
C GLU A 20 -12.98 -19.89 12.65
N SER A 21 -12.52 -21.03 13.22
CA SER A 21 -12.37 -22.29 12.48
C SER A 21 -13.69 -22.90 12.00
N GLU A 22 -14.80 -22.60 12.67
CA GLU A 22 -16.14 -23.06 12.29
C GLU A 22 -16.77 -22.20 11.19
N MET A 23 -16.44 -20.89 11.16
CA MET A 23 -17.07 -19.91 10.25
C MET A 23 -16.30 -19.67 8.97
N LEU A 24 -14.97 -19.78 9.01
CA LEU A 24 -14.13 -19.52 7.86
C LEU A 24 -14.12 -20.73 6.90
N SER A 25 -13.93 -20.44 5.62
CA SER A 25 -13.70 -21.44 4.60
C SER A 25 -12.46 -22.29 4.91
N PRO A 26 -12.43 -23.58 4.58
CA PRO A 26 -11.24 -24.45 4.74
C PRO A 26 -10.00 -23.96 3.98
N ILE A 27 -10.18 -23.05 3.04
CA ILE A 27 -9.09 -22.45 2.23
C ILE A 27 -8.64 -21.07 2.75
N ALA A 28 -9.30 -20.53 3.77
CA ALA A 28 -8.94 -19.28 4.42
C ALA A 28 -7.72 -19.46 5.31
N THR A 29 -7.03 -18.35 5.60
CA THR A 29 -5.91 -18.32 6.54
C THR A 29 -6.43 -18.09 7.96
N LEU A 30 -6.27 -19.08 8.85
CA LEU A 30 -6.68 -18.95 10.23
C LEU A 30 -5.71 -18.07 11.03
N SER A 31 -6.22 -17.35 12.04
CA SER A 31 -5.37 -16.55 12.95
C SER A 31 -4.33 -17.40 13.70
N THR A 32 -4.59 -18.69 13.90
CA THR A 32 -3.63 -19.63 14.48
C THR A 32 -2.45 -19.97 13.58
N GLU A 33 -2.54 -19.68 12.28
CA GLU A 33 -1.50 -19.90 11.26
C GLU A 33 -0.60 -18.68 11.06
N GLY A 34 -0.87 -17.57 11.76
CA GLY A 34 -0.07 -16.35 11.66
C GLY A 34 1.37 -16.56 12.16
N VAL A 35 2.37 -16.26 11.32
CA VAL A 35 3.79 -16.48 11.61
C VAL A 35 4.48 -15.14 11.82
N ARG A 36 5.07 -14.90 12.99
CA ARG A 36 5.90 -13.73 13.30
C ARG A 36 7.38 -14.06 13.22
N ARG A 37 8.20 -13.05 12.87
CA ARG A 37 9.66 -13.20 12.85
C ARG A 37 10.25 -13.42 14.23
N VAL A 38 9.75 -12.67 15.20
CA VAL A 38 10.17 -12.77 16.60
C VAL A 38 8.97 -13.17 17.47
N HIS A 39 9.22 -14.07 18.41
CA HIS A 39 8.20 -14.53 19.35
C HIS A 39 7.60 -13.35 20.14
N ASP A 40 6.30 -13.21 20.13
CA ASP A 40 5.57 -12.10 20.75
C ASP A 40 4.66 -12.58 21.89
N LEU A 41 5.21 -12.65 23.08
CA LEU A 41 4.49 -13.05 24.28
C LEU A 41 3.25 -12.19 24.59
N SER A 42 3.24 -10.92 24.18
CA SER A 42 2.10 -10.02 24.42
C SER A 42 0.92 -10.36 23.53
N SER A 43 1.19 -10.71 22.27
CA SER A 43 0.21 -11.16 21.31
C SER A 43 -0.35 -12.55 21.65
N GLU A 44 0.51 -13.47 22.11
CA GLU A 44 0.09 -14.83 22.47
C GLU A 44 -0.76 -14.90 23.73
N LYS A 45 -0.49 -14.04 24.70
CA LYS A 45 -1.25 -13.97 25.97
C LYS A 45 -2.48 -13.06 25.89
N GLY A 46 -2.60 -12.31 24.79
CA GLY A 46 -3.75 -11.43 24.53
C GLY A 46 -4.99 -12.22 24.11
N PHE A 47 -6.15 -11.59 24.20
CA PHE A 47 -7.42 -12.16 23.73
C PHE A 47 -7.68 -11.85 22.24
N ARG A 48 -6.95 -10.89 21.66
CA ARG A 48 -7.13 -10.48 20.27
C ARG A 48 -6.52 -11.48 19.29
N GLN A 49 -7.14 -11.65 18.14
CA GLN A 49 -6.61 -12.44 17.03
C GLN A 49 -5.34 -11.79 16.46
N ILE A 50 -4.41 -12.61 15.97
CA ILE A 50 -3.07 -12.15 15.59
C ILE A 50 -3.08 -11.13 14.45
N PHE A 51 -3.97 -11.29 13.46
CA PHE A 51 -4.10 -10.37 12.33
C PHE A 51 -4.82 -9.07 12.70
N SER A 52 -5.78 -9.13 13.65
CA SER A 52 -6.37 -7.93 14.25
C SER A 52 -5.31 -7.09 14.97
N VAL A 53 -4.35 -7.72 15.65
CA VAL A 53 -3.20 -7.01 16.24
C VAL A 53 -2.32 -6.38 15.17
N ASP A 54 -2.15 -7.02 14.01
CA ASP A 54 -1.40 -6.43 12.90
C ASP A 54 -2.10 -5.19 12.34
N ALA A 55 -3.41 -5.23 12.15
CA ALA A 55 -4.20 -4.06 11.74
C ALA A 55 -4.05 -2.90 12.72
N ASP A 56 -4.16 -3.17 14.04
CA ASP A 56 -3.94 -2.16 15.08
C ASP A 56 -2.53 -1.55 15.00
N ARG A 57 -1.49 -2.38 14.86
CA ARG A 57 -0.09 -1.91 14.74
C ARG A 57 0.10 -1.00 13.54
N ILE A 58 -0.49 -1.35 12.41
CA ILE A 58 -0.44 -0.53 11.18
C ILE A 58 -1.16 0.81 11.40
N LEU A 59 -2.38 0.80 11.95
CA LEU A 59 -3.16 2.01 12.24
C LEU A 59 -2.43 2.96 13.20
N HIS A 60 -1.70 2.44 14.19
CA HIS A 60 -0.95 3.23 15.14
C HIS A 60 0.45 3.63 14.65
N SER A 61 0.85 3.25 13.42
CA SER A 61 2.15 3.63 12.86
C SER A 61 2.17 5.11 12.46
N ARG A 62 3.35 5.75 12.57
CA ARG A 62 3.56 7.11 12.05
C ARG A 62 3.39 7.14 10.52
N ALA A 63 3.76 6.07 9.85
CA ALA A 63 3.62 5.93 8.41
C ALA A 63 2.15 5.96 7.97
N TYR A 64 1.24 5.33 8.72
CA TYR A 64 -0.20 5.39 8.44
C TYR A 64 -0.75 6.82 8.59
N THR A 65 -0.34 7.55 9.64
CA THR A 65 -0.78 8.93 9.85
C THR A 65 -0.44 9.84 8.67
N ARG A 66 0.67 9.58 7.96
CA ARG A 66 1.09 10.37 6.80
C ARG A 66 0.19 10.22 5.57
N TYR A 67 -0.68 9.20 5.50
CA TYR A 67 -1.64 9.05 4.41
C TYR A 67 -2.58 10.25 4.23
N ILE A 68 -2.86 10.99 5.29
CA ILE A 68 -3.75 12.15 5.27
C ILE A 68 -3.26 13.21 4.28
N ASP A 69 -1.94 13.44 4.24
CA ASP A 69 -1.29 14.48 3.45
C ASP A 69 -0.49 13.90 2.26
N LYS A 70 -0.83 12.69 1.79
CA LYS A 70 -0.33 12.12 0.54
C LYS A 70 -1.45 12.05 -0.48
N THR A 71 -1.23 12.65 -1.64
CA THR A 71 -2.20 12.59 -2.75
C THR A 71 -2.21 11.20 -3.38
N GLN A 72 -3.37 10.83 -3.96
CA GLN A 72 -3.51 9.58 -4.71
C GLN A 72 -2.99 9.74 -6.14
N VAL A 73 -3.67 10.58 -6.95
CA VAL A 73 -3.35 10.81 -8.36
C VAL A 73 -3.11 12.29 -8.65
N PHE A 74 -3.96 13.16 -8.11
CA PHE A 74 -4.03 14.57 -8.49
C PHE A 74 -3.27 15.46 -7.51
N TYR A 75 -1.95 15.45 -7.59
CA TYR A 75 -1.09 16.28 -6.72
C TYR A 75 -1.09 17.76 -7.14
N LEU A 76 -0.81 18.65 -6.20
CA LEU A 76 -0.77 20.12 -6.38
C LEU A 76 -2.12 20.74 -6.81
N ILE A 77 -3.22 20.02 -6.67
CA ILE A 77 -4.57 20.52 -6.89
C ILE A 77 -5.23 20.73 -5.54
N HIS A 78 -5.61 21.97 -5.24
CA HIS A 78 -6.35 22.29 -4.02
C HIS A 78 -7.86 22.17 -4.29
N ASN A 79 -8.42 21.04 -3.89
CA ASN A 79 -9.86 20.77 -3.95
C ASN A 79 -10.21 19.75 -2.86
N ASP A 80 -11.07 20.14 -1.91
CA ASP A 80 -11.42 19.34 -0.73
C ASP A 80 -12.16 18.05 -1.05
N HIS A 81 -12.62 17.88 -2.29
CA HIS A 81 -13.38 16.70 -2.72
C HIS A 81 -12.54 15.67 -3.49
N ILE A 82 -11.25 15.94 -3.72
CA ILE A 82 -10.34 15.00 -4.38
C ILE A 82 -9.87 13.93 -3.40
N THR A 83 -9.76 12.71 -3.89
CA THR A 83 -9.41 11.54 -3.07
C THR A 83 -7.97 11.63 -2.54
N HIS A 84 -7.84 11.59 -1.21
CA HIS A 84 -6.58 11.41 -0.52
C HIS A 84 -6.30 9.93 -0.28
N ARG A 85 -5.03 9.58 -0.11
CA ARG A 85 -4.59 8.18 0.06
C ARG A 85 -5.21 7.49 1.27
N VAL A 86 -5.45 8.22 2.36
CA VAL A 86 -6.15 7.67 3.53
C VAL A 86 -7.55 7.12 3.19
N LEU A 87 -8.29 7.81 2.31
CA LEU A 87 -9.62 7.35 1.89
C LEU A 87 -9.50 6.12 0.97
N HIS A 88 -8.51 6.11 0.07
CA HIS A 88 -8.25 4.96 -0.81
C HIS A 88 -8.04 3.68 0.00
N VAL A 89 -7.11 3.65 0.95
CA VAL A 89 -6.83 2.43 1.74
C VAL A 89 -8.04 1.94 2.55
N GLN A 90 -8.89 2.86 3.03
CA GLN A 90 -10.15 2.52 3.69
C GLN A 90 -11.16 1.90 2.71
N LEU A 91 -11.25 2.40 1.47
CA LEU A 91 -12.11 1.83 0.43
C LEU A 91 -11.63 0.45 0.01
N VAL A 92 -10.31 0.26 -0.18
CA VAL A 92 -9.72 -1.06 -0.43
C VAL A 92 -10.11 -2.04 0.67
N SER A 93 -9.91 -1.67 1.94
CA SER A 93 -10.29 -2.50 3.08
C SER A 93 -11.79 -2.85 3.07
N LYS A 94 -12.66 -1.86 2.82
CA LYS A 94 -14.10 -2.08 2.78
C LYS A 94 -14.52 -3.03 1.66
N ILE A 95 -13.98 -2.86 0.46
CA ILE A 95 -14.28 -3.68 -0.72
C ILE A 95 -13.73 -5.10 -0.51
N ALA A 96 -12.46 -5.23 -0.12
CA ALA A 96 -11.80 -6.50 0.08
C ALA A 96 -12.47 -7.33 1.18
N ARG A 97 -12.84 -6.71 2.31
CA ARG A 97 -13.60 -7.38 3.39
C ARG A 97 -15.00 -7.79 2.95
N THR A 98 -15.64 -7.03 2.06
CA THR A 98 -16.93 -7.44 1.49
C THR A 98 -16.76 -8.73 0.67
N ILE A 99 -15.75 -8.79 -0.22
CA ILE A 99 -15.44 -10.00 -1.00
C ILE A 99 -15.07 -11.15 -0.06
N GLY A 100 -14.15 -10.91 0.88
CA GLY A 100 -13.68 -11.91 1.84
C GLY A 100 -14.79 -12.52 2.67
N ARG A 101 -15.75 -11.72 3.13
CA ARG A 101 -16.92 -12.17 3.89
C ARG A 101 -17.78 -13.16 3.10
N TYR A 102 -18.06 -12.88 1.81
CA TYR A 102 -18.81 -13.80 0.96
C TYR A 102 -18.02 -15.06 0.62
N MET A 103 -16.70 -14.99 0.58
CA MET A 103 -15.83 -16.16 0.35
C MET A 103 -15.48 -16.92 1.64
N GLY A 104 -15.88 -16.43 2.81
CA GLY A 104 -15.53 -17.02 4.11
C GLY A 104 -14.05 -16.88 4.45
N LEU A 105 -13.37 -15.79 4.02
CA LEU A 105 -11.95 -15.53 4.28
C LEU A 105 -11.75 -14.71 5.56
N ASN A 106 -10.52 -14.66 6.04
CA ASN A 106 -10.14 -13.93 7.25
C ASN A 106 -10.16 -12.41 7.03
N GLU A 107 -11.23 -11.75 7.52
CA GLU A 107 -11.41 -10.30 7.36
C GLU A 107 -10.35 -9.48 8.11
N ASP A 108 -9.79 -9.98 9.23
CA ASP A 108 -8.73 -9.27 9.97
C ASP A 108 -7.42 -9.24 9.17
N LEU A 109 -7.06 -10.35 8.51
CA LEU A 109 -5.90 -10.38 7.61
C LEU A 109 -6.09 -9.47 6.39
N ILE A 110 -7.28 -9.51 5.79
CA ILE A 110 -7.65 -8.61 4.69
C ILE A 110 -7.52 -7.14 5.10
N GLU A 111 -8.00 -6.79 6.29
CA GLU A 111 -7.90 -5.42 6.82
C GLU A 111 -6.45 -5.00 7.03
N ALA A 112 -5.64 -5.84 7.70
CA ALA A 112 -4.23 -5.55 7.94
C ALA A 112 -3.45 -5.31 6.65
N ILE A 113 -3.62 -6.17 5.64
CA ILE A 113 -2.98 -6.01 4.32
C ILE A 113 -3.46 -4.70 3.66
N SER A 114 -4.78 -4.45 3.64
CA SER A 114 -5.37 -3.29 3.00
C SER A 114 -4.90 -1.97 3.61
N LEU A 115 -4.76 -1.89 4.93
CA LEU A 115 -4.30 -0.69 5.62
C LEU A 115 -2.83 -0.40 5.38
N GLY A 116 -2.02 -1.44 5.19
CA GLY A 116 -0.57 -1.33 5.06
C GLY A 116 -0.04 -1.24 3.62
N HIS A 117 -0.84 -1.60 2.60
CA HIS A 117 -0.32 -1.85 1.25
C HIS A 117 0.41 -0.64 0.64
N ASP A 118 -0.12 0.55 0.79
CA ASP A 118 0.34 1.80 0.16
C ASP A 118 1.27 2.66 1.05
N ILE A 119 1.61 2.20 2.26
CA ILE A 119 2.33 2.99 3.28
C ILE A 119 3.70 3.50 2.78
N GLY A 120 4.30 2.77 1.85
CA GLY A 120 5.60 3.06 1.26
C GLY A 120 5.60 4.07 0.12
N HIS A 121 4.44 4.58 -0.31
CA HIS A 121 4.41 5.59 -1.37
C HIS A 121 5.18 6.86 -1.00
N THR A 122 5.85 7.42 -2.01
CA THR A 122 6.56 8.70 -1.93
C THR A 122 5.59 9.88 -1.97
N PRO A 123 6.02 11.11 -1.67
CA PRO A 123 5.33 12.32 -2.09
C PRO A 123 5.06 12.28 -3.61
N PHE A 124 3.94 12.86 -4.03
CA PHE A 124 3.50 12.94 -5.44
C PHE A 124 3.26 11.59 -6.13
N GLY A 125 2.91 10.56 -5.38
CA GLY A 125 2.47 9.25 -5.89
C GLY A 125 3.48 8.59 -6.84
N HIS A 126 3.00 8.05 -7.98
CA HIS A 126 3.84 7.31 -8.92
C HIS A 126 4.91 8.15 -9.64
N ASP A 127 4.70 9.45 -9.83
CA ASP A 127 5.77 10.30 -10.37
C ASP A 127 6.93 10.42 -9.38
N GLY A 128 6.63 10.65 -8.10
CA GLY A 128 7.64 10.66 -7.04
C GLY A 128 8.35 9.31 -6.90
N GLU A 129 7.61 8.22 -6.97
CA GLU A 129 8.15 6.85 -6.97
C GLU A 129 9.17 6.65 -8.09
N ARG A 130 8.82 7.03 -9.32
CA ARG A 130 9.72 6.93 -10.47
C ARG A 130 10.98 7.76 -10.27
N PHE A 131 10.88 9.01 -9.76
CA PHE A 131 12.04 9.87 -9.54
C PHE A 131 12.94 9.33 -8.44
N LEU A 132 12.38 8.89 -7.33
CA LEU A 132 13.15 8.27 -6.26
C LEU A 132 13.78 6.96 -6.71
N SER A 133 13.10 6.16 -7.55
CA SER A 133 13.63 4.93 -8.12
C SER A 133 14.85 5.18 -9.02
N GLU A 134 14.80 6.23 -9.86
CA GLU A 134 15.94 6.64 -10.69
C GLU A 134 17.15 7.05 -9.81
N LEU A 135 16.90 7.80 -8.73
CA LEU A 135 17.94 8.23 -7.78
C LEU A 135 18.53 7.04 -7.01
N CYS A 136 17.70 6.15 -6.50
CA CYS A 136 18.15 4.94 -5.81
C CYS A 136 19.04 4.07 -6.72
N ARG A 137 18.61 3.89 -7.98
CA ARG A 137 19.39 3.12 -8.97
C ARG A 137 20.73 3.78 -9.27
N SER A 138 20.78 5.10 -9.48
CA SER A 138 22.02 5.82 -9.77
C SER A 138 23.00 5.83 -8.62
N ASN A 139 22.50 5.69 -7.38
CA ASN A 139 23.31 5.58 -6.16
C ASN A 139 23.56 4.13 -5.71
N GLY A 140 23.28 3.12 -6.56
CA GLY A 140 23.69 1.74 -6.32
C GLY A 140 22.83 0.94 -5.32
N ILE A 141 21.70 1.49 -4.84
CA ILE A 141 20.82 0.82 -3.86
C ILE A 141 19.61 0.10 -4.50
N GLY A 142 19.65 -0.10 -5.83
CA GLY A 142 18.59 -0.77 -6.58
C GLY A 142 17.41 0.13 -6.93
N TYR A 143 16.32 -0.46 -7.43
CA TYR A 143 15.09 0.27 -7.72
C TYR A 143 14.27 0.50 -6.47
N PHE A 144 13.63 1.67 -6.39
CA PHE A 144 12.60 1.94 -5.42
C PHE A 144 11.23 1.49 -5.97
N GLN A 145 10.44 0.81 -5.14
CA GLN A 145 9.05 0.48 -5.39
C GLN A 145 8.26 0.61 -4.09
N HIS A 146 7.07 1.20 -4.16
CA HIS A 146 6.26 1.50 -2.97
C HIS A 146 5.85 0.25 -2.19
N ASN A 147 5.57 -0.88 -2.85
CA ASN A 147 5.21 -2.13 -2.19
C ASN A 147 6.38 -2.72 -1.37
N VAL A 148 7.61 -2.68 -1.90
CA VAL A 148 8.83 -3.06 -1.16
C VAL A 148 9.05 -2.10 0.01
N GLN A 149 8.88 -0.79 -0.23
CA GLN A 149 9.05 0.23 0.81
C GLN A 149 7.96 0.15 1.89
N SER A 150 6.73 -0.29 1.55
CA SER A 150 5.66 -0.53 2.53
C SER A 150 6.07 -1.59 3.54
N VAL A 151 6.57 -2.72 3.07
CA VAL A 151 7.11 -3.77 3.95
C VAL A 151 8.31 -3.26 4.72
N HIS A 152 9.23 -2.55 4.08
CA HIS A 152 10.43 -2.00 4.72
C HIS A 152 10.09 -1.01 5.85
N PHE A 153 9.13 -0.11 5.65
CA PHE A 153 8.68 0.79 6.71
C PHE A 153 8.13 0.04 7.91
N LEU A 154 7.25 -0.93 7.69
CA LEU A 154 6.59 -1.66 8.76
C LEU A 154 7.52 -2.64 9.49
N ASP A 155 8.47 -3.27 8.78
CA ASP A 155 9.36 -4.30 9.33
C ASP A 155 10.70 -3.75 9.84
N LYS A 156 11.16 -2.56 9.36
CA LYS A 156 12.50 -2.05 9.67
C LYS A 156 12.56 -0.60 10.15
N VAL A 157 11.66 0.30 9.73
CA VAL A 157 11.78 1.74 10.00
C VAL A 157 10.91 2.16 11.20
N GLU A 158 9.65 1.69 11.25
CA GLU A 158 8.73 2.02 12.33
C GLU A 158 9.25 1.55 13.70
N CYS A 159 8.63 2.01 14.77
CA CYS A 159 9.06 1.72 16.13
C CYS A 159 10.54 2.08 16.39
N LYS A 160 10.98 3.24 15.88
CA LYS A 160 12.36 3.73 16.05
C LYS A 160 13.39 2.77 15.42
N GLY A 161 13.10 2.24 14.24
CA GLY A 161 13.98 1.31 13.53
C GLY A 161 13.94 -0.14 13.99
N LYS A 162 12.95 -0.54 14.79
CA LYS A 162 12.78 -1.93 15.27
C LYS A 162 11.71 -2.72 14.52
N GLY A 163 10.85 -2.02 13.77
CA GLY A 163 9.68 -2.58 13.11
C GLY A 163 8.57 -3.03 14.06
N TRP A 164 7.42 -3.37 13.48
CA TRP A 164 6.22 -3.77 14.22
C TRP A 164 6.11 -5.28 14.48
N ASN A 165 7.03 -6.10 13.96
CA ASN A 165 6.97 -7.55 14.04
C ASN A 165 5.61 -8.09 13.57
N LEU A 166 5.20 -7.70 12.34
CA LEU A 166 3.95 -8.15 11.72
C LEU A 166 4.07 -9.60 11.26
N CYS A 167 2.93 -10.25 11.05
CA CYS A 167 2.88 -11.60 10.50
C CYS A 167 3.40 -11.64 9.07
N LEU A 168 4.02 -12.77 8.70
CA LEU A 168 4.50 -13.03 7.35
C LEU A 168 3.38 -12.87 6.31
N GLN A 169 2.19 -13.38 6.62
CA GLN A 169 1.02 -13.31 5.73
C GLN A 169 0.60 -11.86 5.46
N THR A 170 0.66 -11.01 6.48
CA THR A 170 0.38 -9.57 6.35
C THR A 170 1.44 -8.88 5.47
N LEU A 171 2.73 -9.11 5.76
CA LEU A 171 3.84 -8.52 5.00
C LEU A 171 3.88 -9.00 3.55
N ASP A 172 3.64 -10.30 3.31
CA ASP A 172 3.56 -10.87 1.96
C ASP A 172 2.40 -10.27 1.16
N GLY A 173 1.22 -10.17 1.77
CA GLY A 173 0.06 -9.52 1.15
C GLY A 173 0.36 -8.08 0.76
N ILE A 174 1.03 -7.31 1.64
CA ILE A 174 1.48 -5.94 1.37
C ILE A 174 2.51 -5.92 0.23
N LEU A 175 3.51 -6.81 0.24
CA LEU A 175 4.52 -6.87 -0.84
C LEU A 175 3.91 -7.18 -2.20
N CYS A 176 2.91 -8.06 -2.23
CA CYS A 176 2.36 -8.64 -3.47
C CYS A 176 1.09 -7.93 -3.97
N HIS A 177 0.70 -6.78 -3.39
CA HIS A 177 -0.56 -6.11 -3.73
C HIS A 177 -0.60 -5.48 -5.13
N ASP A 178 0.53 -5.32 -5.82
CA ASP A 178 0.72 -4.68 -7.13
C ASP A 178 -0.51 -4.80 -8.07
N GLY A 179 -1.53 -3.97 -7.82
CA GLY A 179 -2.82 -3.96 -8.50
C GLY A 179 -2.78 -3.30 -9.88
N GLU A 180 -1.68 -2.62 -10.22
CA GLU A 180 -1.49 -2.00 -11.53
C GLU A 180 -1.39 -3.05 -12.63
N ILE A 181 -0.79 -4.21 -12.32
CA ILE A 181 -0.72 -5.33 -13.25
C ILE A 181 -2.09 -5.99 -13.35
N HIS A 182 -2.67 -5.95 -14.55
CA HIS A 182 -3.94 -6.60 -14.81
C HIS A 182 -3.82 -8.13 -14.69
N ASN A 183 -4.64 -8.72 -13.83
CA ASN A 183 -4.74 -10.17 -13.67
C ASN A 183 -6.20 -10.58 -13.74
N ARG A 184 -6.52 -11.56 -14.60
CA ARG A 184 -7.85 -12.15 -14.63
C ARG A 184 -8.06 -13.13 -13.48
N THR A 185 -7.02 -13.89 -13.14
CA THR A 185 -7.05 -14.90 -12.08
C THR A 185 -5.79 -14.79 -11.23
N LEU A 186 -5.94 -14.91 -9.93
CA LEU A 186 -4.86 -14.97 -8.95
C LEU A 186 -5.05 -16.21 -8.09
N GLU A 187 -4.08 -17.12 -8.14
CA GLU A 187 -3.97 -18.28 -7.27
C GLU A 187 -2.78 -18.10 -6.32
N PRO A 188 -2.96 -18.25 -5.01
CA PRO A 188 -1.92 -17.98 -4.03
C PRO A 188 -0.78 -18.99 -4.09
N ILE A 189 0.47 -18.52 -3.90
CA ILE A 189 1.63 -19.39 -3.69
C ILE A 189 1.77 -19.64 -2.19
N ARG A 190 1.20 -20.74 -1.71
CA ARG A 190 1.18 -21.09 -0.29
C ARG A 190 2.59 -21.43 0.25
N ASN A 191 2.73 -21.46 1.56
CA ASN A 191 3.93 -21.93 2.28
C ASN A 191 5.21 -21.10 1.99
N LYS A 192 5.09 -19.79 1.78
CA LYS A 192 6.25 -18.91 1.77
C LYS A 192 6.84 -18.79 3.19
N THR A 193 8.11 -18.39 3.26
CA THR A 193 8.85 -18.13 4.49
C THR A 193 9.37 -16.68 4.50
N PHE A 194 9.86 -16.19 5.64
CA PHE A 194 10.53 -14.88 5.71
C PHE A 194 11.74 -14.80 4.78
N GLU A 195 12.49 -15.88 4.61
CA GLU A 195 13.60 -15.94 3.66
C GLU A 195 13.11 -15.76 2.20
N ARG A 196 11.96 -16.34 1.87
CA ARG A 196 11.35 -16.15 0.55
C ARG A 196 10.86 -14.71 0.37
N LEU A 197 10.24 -14.11 1.37
CA LEU A 197 9.83 -12.70 1.37
C LEU A 197 11.03 -11.79 1.09
N GLU A 198 12.15 -11.99 1.79
CA GLU A 198 13.38 -11.22 1.62
C GLU A 198 13.98 -11.38 0.21
N LYS A 199 13.98 -12.60 -0.33
CA LYS A 199 14.42 -12.87 -1.70
C LYS A 199 13.52 -12.17 -2.73
N GLU A 200 12.20 -12.17 -2.53
CA GLU A 200 11.26 -11.49 -3.41
C GLU A 200 11.43 -9.96 -3.35
N MET A 201 11.64 -9.39 -2.16
CA MET A 201 11.97 -7.96 -2.01
C MET A 201 13.27 -7.60 -2.73
N LEU A 202 14.33 -8.39 -2.57
CA LEU A 202 15.60 -8.16 -3.24
C LEU A 202 15.46 -8.30 -4.77
N ALA A 203 14.72 -9.29 -5.23
CA ALA A 203 14.45 -9.48 -6.65
C ALA A 203 13.76 -8.26 -7.27
N LYS A 204 12.74 -7.69 -6.57
CA LYS A 204 12.06 -6.46 -6.98
C LYS A 204 13.00 -5.24 -7.00
N LYS A 205 13.90 -5.11 -6.02
CA LYS A 205 14.92 -4.04 -6.02
C LYS A 205 15.88 -4.14 -7.23
N ASN A 206 16.08 -5.33 -7.77
CA ASN A 206 16.97 -5.55 -8.91
C ASN A 206 16.27 -5.51 -10.26
N ASN A 207 14.97 -5.80 -10.31
CA ASN A 207 14.20 -5.85 -11.55
C ASN A 207 12.73 -5.48 -11.30
N LEU A 208 12.27 -4.37 -11.90
CA LEU A 208 10.91 -3.88 -11.80
C LEU A 208 9.85 -4.82 -12.36
N GLU A 209 10.21 -5.62 -13.39
CA GLU A 209 9.27 -6.48 -14.12
C GLU A 209 8.91 -7.78 -13.38
N ILE A 210 9.52 -8.05 -12.22
CA ILE A 210 9.21 -9.24 -11.45
C ILE A 210 7.81 -9.17 -10.92
N LYS A 211 7.00 -10.18 -11.28
CA LYS A 211 5.63 -10.34 -10.79
C LYS A 211 5.64 -11.21 -9.54
N LEU A 212 5.11 -10.66 -8.46
CA LEU A 212 4.92 -11.38 -7.22
C LEU A 212 3.46 -11.84 -7.11
N ILE A 213 3.24 -12.94 -6.44
CA ILE A 213 1.90 -13.50 -6.19
C ILE A 213 1.75 -13.66 -4.67
N PRO A 214 0.63 -13.22 -4.07
CA PRO A 214 0.38 -13.37 -2.63
C PRO A 214 0.40 -14.84 -2.18
N MET A 215 0.78 -15.08 -0.92
CA MET A 215 0.75 -16.42 -0.35
C MET A 215 -0.62 -16.85 0.16
N THR A 216 -1.57 -15.94 0.28
CA THR A 216 -2.91 -16.19 0.82
C THR A 216 -3.99 -15.73 -0.14
N LEU A 217 -5.20 -16.29 -0.04
CA LEU A 217 -6.36 -15.82 -0.80
C LEU A 217 -6.76 -14.41 -0.35
N GLU A 218 -6.59 -14.09 0.92
CA GLU A 218 -6.81 -12.76 1.47
C GLU A 218 -5.94 -11.72 0.76
N GLY A 219 -4.65 -12.02 0.55
CA GLY A 219 -3.75 -11.17 -0.23
C GLY A 219 -4.16 -11.04 -1.70
N CYS A 220 -4.64 -12.13 -2.33
CA CYS A 220 -5.17 -12.09 -3.69
C CYS A 220 -6.43 -11.21 -3.79
N VAL A 221 -7.32 -11.29 -2.80
CA VAL A 221 -8.53 -10.44 -2.72
C VAL A 221 -8.14 -8.97 -2.57
N VAL A 222 -7.21 -8.63 -1.68
CA VAL A 222 -6.75 -7.24 -1.50
C VAL A 222 -6.17 -6.69 -2.80
N ARG A 223 -5.33 -7.45 -3.49
CA ARG A 223 -4.74 -7.02 -4.77
C ARG A 223 -5.79 -6.73 -5.84
N MET A 224 -6.85 -7.53 -5.95
CA MET A 224 -7.95 -7.24 -6.88
C MET A 224 -8.81 -6.07 -6.40
N ALA A 225 -9.08 -5.99 -5.10
CA ALA A 225 -9.87 -4.93 -4.50
C ALA A 225 -9.22 -3.56 -4.62
N ASP A 226 -7.88 -3.49 -4.62
CA ASP A 226 -7.14 -2.27 -4.88
C ASP A 226 -7.54 -1.68 -6.25
N THR A 227 -7.43 -2.45 -7.33
CA THR A 227 -7.90 -2.02 -8.65
C THR A 227 -9.38 -1.60 -8.65
N VAL A 228 -10.25 -2.40 -8.01
CA VAL A 228 -11.69 -2.09 -7.95
C VAL A 228 -11.96 -0.76 -7.24
N SER A 229 -11.14 -0.41 -6.24
CA SER A 229 -11.35 0.77 -5.42
C SER A 229 -11.01 2.07 -6.14
N TYR A 230 -9.94 2.08 -6.96
CA TYR A 230 -9.47 3.30 -7.60
C TYR A 230 -10.08 3.54 -9.00
N ILE A 231 -10.37 2.47 -9.76
CA ILE A 231 -10.67 2.58 -11.20
C ILE A 231 -11.85 3.52 -11.50
N GLY A 232 -12.96 3.39 -10.79
CA GLY A 232 -14.12 4.27 -10.94
C GLY A 232 -13.97 5.59 -10.19
N ARG A 233 -13.23 5.59 -9.08
CA ARG A 233 -13.02 6.78 -8.27
C ARG A 233 -12.19 7.83 -9.00
N ASP A 234 -11.12 7.41 -9.67
CA ASP A 234 -10.26 8.31 -10.45
C ASP A 234 -11.02 8.92 -11.64
N ILE A 235 -11.96 8.18 -12.23
CA ILE A 235 -12.88 8.69 -13.25
C ILE A 235 -13.75 9.82 -12.68
N GLU A 236 -14.37 9.62 -11.52
CA GLU A 236 -15.21 10.64 -10.88
C GLU A 236 -14.41 11.91 -10.53
N ASP A 237 -13.19 11.73 -10.03
CA ASP A 237 -12.31 12.85 -9.70
C ASP A 237 -11.86 13.60 -10.98
N ALA A 238 -11.53 12.89 -12.06
CA ALA A 238 -11.19 13.48 -13.34
C ALA A 238 -12.38 14.24 -13.99
N ILE A 239 -13.61 13.72 -13.86
CA ILE A 239 -14.84 14.41 -14.31
C ILE A 239 -15.05 15.70 -13.50
N ARG A 240 -14.88 15.61 -12.16
CA ARG A 240 -14.99 16.77 -11.25
C ARG A 240 -13.99 17.88 -11.62
N LEU A 241 -12.77 17.50 -11.97
CA LEU A 241 -11.73 18.40 -12.45
C LEU A 241 -11.92 18.85 -13.91
N LYS A 242 -13.00 18.41 -14.59
CA LYS A 242 -13.32 18.72 -16.01
C LYS A 242 -12.23 18.28 -17.00
N MET A 243 -11.46 17.24 -16.65
CA MET A 243 -10.43 16.67 -17.52
C MET A 243 -11.02 15.72 -18.57
N ILE A 244 -12.08 15.00 -18.19
CA ILE A 244 -12.86 14.12 -19.06
C ILE A 244 -14.37 14.34 -18.83
N LYS A 245 -15.18 13.82 -19.74
CA LYS A 245 -16.63 13.73 -19.58
C LYS A 245 -17.06 12.28 -19.46
N ARG A 246 -18.18 12.02 -18.81
CA ARG A 246 -18.74 10.66 -18.67
C ARG A 246 -18.99 10.00 -20.04
N SER A 247 -19.38 10.81 -21.04
CA SER A 247 -19.55 10.34 -22.43
C SER A 247 -18.28 9.87 -23.13
N ASP A 248 -17.10 10.17 -22.58
CA ASP A 248 -15.81 9.78 -23.15
C ASP A 248 -15.42 8.35 -22.78
N LEU A 249 -16.10 7.75 -21.78
CA LEU A 249 -15.84 6.40 -21.33
C LEU A 249 -16.03 5.36 -22.44
N PRO A 250 -15.21 4.29 -22.49
CA PRO A 250 -15.34 3.24 -23.50
C PRO A 250 -16.72 2.58 -23.44
N ARG A 251 -17.50 2.66 -24.52
CA ARG A 251 -18.90 2.15 -24.57
C ARG A 251 -19.02 0.68 -24.18
N GLU A 252 -18.08 -0.14 -24.62
CA GLU A 252 -18.06 -1.58 -24.30
C GLU A 252 -17.84 -1.82 -22.81
N SER A 253 -16.97 -1.02 -22.15
CA SER A 253 -16.78 -1.12 -20.70
C SER A 253 -17.99 -0.62 -19.94
N VAL A 254 -18.62 0.47 -20.40
CA VAL A 254 -19.84 1.01 -19.80
C VAL A 254 -21.00 0.01 -19.86
N ALA A 255 -21.16 -0.71 -20.98
CA ALA A 255 -22.22 -1.71 -21.15
C ALA A 255 -22.13 -2.86 -20.11
N ILE A 256 -20.91 -3.20 -19.67
CA ILE A 256 -20.66 -4.32 -18.75
C ILE A 256 -20.53 -3.83 -17.30
N LEU A 257 -19.73 -2.76 -17.09
CA LEU A 257 -19.36 -2.29 -15.74
C LEU A 257 -20.26 -1.13 -15.24
N GLY A 258 -20.98 -0.46 -16.15
CA GLY A 258 -21.64 0.81 -15.84
C GLY A 258 -20.70 2.01 -16.02
N ASP A 259 -21.21 3.20 -15.73
CA ASP A 259 -20.54 4.48 -15.99
C ASP A 259 -20.32 5.33 -14.73
N THR A 260 -20.79 4.88 -13.57
CA THR A 260 -20.56 5.54 -12.27
C THR A 260 -19.65 4.69 -11.38
N ASN A 261 -18.93 5.34 -10.46
CA ASN A 261 -18.12 4.59 -9.48
C ASN A 261 -18.93 3.51 -8.76
N GLY A 262 -20.18 3.81 -8.37
CA GLY A 262 -21.03 2.84 -7.68
C GLY A 262 -21.36 1.62 -8.51
N THR A 263 -21.74 1.78 -9.79
CA THR A 263 -22.07 0.67 -10.69
C THR A 263 -20.84 -0.14 -11.05
N ILE A 264 -19.70 0.52 -11.31
CA ILE A 264 -18.42 -0.13 -11.62
C ILE A 264 -17.98 -1.03 -10.44
N VAL A 265 -17.95 -0.50 -9.23
CA VAL A 265 -17.57 -1.26 -8.03
C VAL A 265 -18.55 -2.41 -7.78
N TYR A 266 -19.86 -2.18 -7.88
CA TYR A 266 -20.88 -3.22 -7.69
C TYR A 266 -20.70 -4.38 -8.65
N ASN A 267 -20.52 -4.10 -9.95
CA ASN A 267 -20.40 -5.13 -10.97
C ASN A 267 -19.08 -5.90 -10.84
N LEU A 268 -17.96 -5.22 -10.57
CA LEU A 268 -16.66 -5.87 -10.36
C LEU A 268 -16.67 -6.76 -9.10
N VAL A 269 -17.17 -6.26 -7.97
CA VAL A 269 -17.27 -7.06 -6.73
C VAL A 269 -18.19 -8.28 -6.91
N THR A 270 -19.34 -8.08 -7.55
CA THR A 270 -20.29 -9.17 -7.80
C THR A 270 -19.68 -10.26 -8.69
N ASP A 271 -18.94 -9.86 -9.71
CA ASP A 271 -18.28 -10.77 -10.63
C ASP A 271 -17.15 -11.55 -9.95
N ILE A 272 -16.30 -10.89 -9.15
CA ILE A 272 -15.26 -11.56 -8.34
C ILE A 272 -15.91 -12.63 -7.45
N ILE A 273 -16.95 -12.27 -6.69
CA ILE A 273 -17.61 -13.21 -5.78
C ILE A 273 -18.15 -14.42 -6.53
N LYS A 274 -18.86 -14.22 -7.65
CA LYS A 274 -19.43 -15.29 -8.46
C LYS A 274 -18.39 -16.26 -9.02
N ASN A 275 -17.23 -15.73 -9.45
CA ASN A 275 -16.20 -16.55 -10.10
C ASN A 275 -15.17 -17.14 -9.11
N SER A 276 -15.17 -16.68 -7.84
CA SER A 276 -14.19 -17.08 -6.84
C SER A 276 -14.79 -17.93 -5.71
N PHE A 277 -16.10 -17.89 -5.50
CA PHE A 277 -16.77 -18.59 -4.41
C PHE A 277 -16.46 -20.09 -4.44
N GLN A 278 -15.98 -20.62 -3.31
CA GLN A 278 -15.55 -22.02 -3.12
C GLN A 278 -14.36 -22.47 -4.00
N ASN A 279 -13.66 -21.53 -4.65
CA ASN A 279 -12.45 -21.81 -5.42
C ASN A 279 -11.18 -21.43 -4.65
N SER A 280 -10.06 -22.12 -4.95
CA SER A 280 -8.73 -21.82 -4.39
C SER A 280 -8.04 -20.63 -5.06
N TYR A 281 -8.75 -19.84 -5.85
CA TYR A 281 -8.29 -18.67 -6.57
C TYR A 281 -9.30 -17.52 -6.49
N VAL A 282 -8.85 -16.32 -6.84
CA VAL A 282 -9.71 -15.14 -7.03
C VAL A 282 -9.71 -14.77 -8.51
N ALA A 283 -10.88 -14.59 -9.13
CA ALA A 283 -10.97 -14.36 -10.57
C ALA A 283 -12.11 -13.41 -10.97
N PHE A 284 -11.89 -12.72 -12.09
CA PHE A 284 -12.95 -12.13 -12.91
C PHE A 284 -13.39 -13.09 -14.01
N SER A 285 -14.63 -12.97 -14.46
CA SER A 285 -15.05 -13.57 -15.73
C SER A 285 -14.26 -12.98 -16.91
N PRO A 286 -14.09 -13.68 -18.04
CA PRO A 286 -13.38 -13.15 -19.19
C PRO A 286 -13.93 -11.79 -19.66
N GLU A 287 -15.25 -11.68 -19.75
CA GLU A 287 -15.94 -10.48 -20.22
C GLU A 287 -15.70 -9.27 -19.33
N VAL A 288 -15.83 -9.42 -18.00
CA VAL A 288 -15.59 -8.37 -17.02
C VAL A 288 -14.10 -8.01 -16.96
N SER A 289 -13.20 -8.99 -17.05
CA SER A 289 -11.76 -8.78 -17.12
C SER A 289 -11.36 -7.91 -18.33
N ASP A 290 -11.91 -8.20 -19.51
CA ASP A 290 -11.62 -7.44 -20.72
C ASP A 290 -12.20 -6.02 -20.66
N ALA A 291 -13.40 -5.87 -20.10
CA ALA A 291 -14.01 -4.55 -19.88
C ALA A 291 -13.20 -3.69 -18.88
N LEU A 292 -12.72 -4.30 -17.79
CA LEU A 292 -11.86 -3.65 -16.80
C LEU A 292 -10.51 -3.26 -17.41
N LYS A 293 -9.90 -4.13 -18.22
CA LYS A 293 -8.64 -3.82 -18.90
C LYS A 293 -8.77 -2.59 -19.79
N ARG A 294 -9.80 -2.53 -20.64
CA ARG A 294 -10.08 -1.36 -21.48
C ARG A 294 -10.29 -0.08 -20.65
N LEU A 295 -10.93 -0.20 -19.49
CA LEU A 295 -11.14 0.95 -18.61
C LEU A 295 -9.83 1.40 -17.93
N LYS A 296 -8.94 0.47 -17.57
CA LYS A 296 -7.58 0.77 -17.08
C LYS A 296 -6.75 1.48 -18.15
N ASP A 297 -6.77 0.99 -19.40
CA ASP A 297 -6.06 1.58 -20.50
C ASP A 297 -6.57 3.02 -20.78
N PHE A 298 -7.89 3.22 -20.74
CA PHE A 298 -8.50 4.56 -20.82
C PHE A 298 -8.03 5.50 -19.70
N ASN A 299 -8.03 5.03 -18.43
CA ASN A 299 -7.57 5.86 -17.32
C ASN A 299 -6.08 6.21 -17.47
N LEU A 300 -5.25 5.25 -17.90
CA LEU A 300 -3.84 5.50 -18.16
C LEU A 300 -3.65 6.63 -19.18
N GLU A 301 -4.30 6.52 -20.33
CA GLU A 301 -4.14 7.47 -21.43
C GLU A 301 -4.76 8.85 -21.13
N ARG A 302 -6.00 8.86 -20.62
CA ARG A 302 -6.81 10.08 -20.55
C ARG A 302 -6.71 10.80 -19.19
N ILE A 303 -6.35 10.08 -18.12
CA ILE A 303 -6.24 10.63 -16.78
C ILE A 303 -4.76 10.71 -16.36
N TYR A 304 -4.07 9.57 -16.21
CA TYR A 304 -2.74 9.56 -15.59
C TYR A 304 -1.65 10.21 -16.47
N MET A 305 -1.78 10.13 -17.79
CA MET A 305 -0.87 10.78 -18.75
C MET A 305 -1.35 12.18 -19.18
N ASN A 306 -2.39 12.72 -18.55
CA ASN A 306 -2.94 14.03 -18.91
C ASN A 306 -1.91 15.14 -18.67
N PRO A 307 -1.66 16.03 -19.70
CA PRO A 307 -0.67 17.11 -19.60
C PRO A 307 -0.90 18.07 -18.43
N GLU A 308 -2.16 18.31 -18.03
CA GLU A 308 -2.48 19.17 -16.87
C GLU A 308 -1.93 18.60 -15.55
N ILE A 309 -2.00 17.27 -15.37
CA ILE A 309 -1.40 16.61 -14.20
C ILE A 309 0.12 16.66 -14.31
N LYS A 310 0.67 16.44 -15.50
CA LYS A 310 2.12 16.34 -15.75
C LYS A 310 2.85 17.69 -15.83
N LYS A 311 2.14 18.80 -15.72
CA LYS A 311 2.69 20.15 -15.88
C LYS A 311 3.91 20.45 -15.01
N HIS A 312 3.94 19.97 -13.77
CA HIS A 312 5.01 20.21 -12.81
C HIS A 312 6.02 19.06 -12.67
N THR A 313 5.84 17.98 -13.44
CA THR A 313 6.65 16.74 -13.33
C THR A 313 8.16 17.00 -13.44
N GLY A 314 8.59 17.84 -14.41
CA GLY A 314 10.00 18.16 -14.58
C GLY A 314 10.61 18.96 -13.42
N LEU A 315 9.81 19.84 -12.81
CA LEU A 315 10.24 20.59 -11.63
C LEU A 315 10.34 19.68 -10.40
N ILE A 316 9.33 18.84 -10.16
CA ILE A 316 9.31 17.89 -9.05
C ILE A 316 10.51 16.94 -9.14
N LYS A 317 10.84 16.43 -10.35
CA LYS A 317 12.02 15.60 -10.56
C LYS A 317 13.32 16.31 -10.10
N LYS A 318 13.48 17.59 -10.44
CA LYS A 318 14.65 18.40 -9.99
C LYS A 318 14.66 18.56 -8.47
N LEU A 319 13.50 18.75 -7.85
CA LEU A 319 13.39 18.89 -6.39
C LEU A 319 13.75 17.57 -5.67
N PHE A 320 13.36 16.42 -6.19
CA PHE A 320 13.78 15.11 -5.66
C PHE A 320 15.30 14.95 -5.70
N ALA A 321 15.95 15.26 -6.84
CA ALA A 321 17.40 15.19 -6.97
C ALA A 321 18.09 16.12 -5.98
N MET A 322 17.65 17.38 -5.91
CA MET A 322 18.20 18.38 -5.00
C MET A 322 18.11 17.95 -3.52
N LEU A 323 16.94 17.42 -3.09
CA LEU A 323 16.79 16.98 -1.70
C LEU A 323 17.57 15.70 -1.41
N PHE A 324 17.67 14.79 -2.36
CA PHE A 324 18.46 13.58 -2.21
C PHE A 324 19.95 13.90 -2.01
N GLU A 325 20.52 14.74 -2.89
CA GLU A 325 21.90 15.21 -2.80
C GLU A 325 22.14 15.98 -1.49
N LYS A 326 21.25 16.92 -1.16
CA LYS A 326 21.34 17.68 0.08
C LYS A 326 21.41 16.79 1.33
N TYR A 327 20.50 15.81 1.46
CA TYR A 327 20.46 14.98 2.66
C TYR A 327 21.61 13.95 2.67
N LEU A 328 22.10 13.55 1.53
CA LEU A 328 23.30 12.70 1.44
C LEU A 328 24.53 13.48 1.94
N ASP A 329 24.71 14.73 1.48
CA ASP A 329 25.78 15.62 1.95
C ASP A 329 25.64 15.93 3.46
N ASP A 330 24.40 16.23 3.95
CA ASP A 330 24.13 16.45 5.38
C ASP A 330 24.56 15.23 6.25
N ILE A 331 24.35 13.99 5.76
CA ILE A 331 24.82 12.79 6.48
C ILE A 331 26.34 12.65 6.38
N GLU A 332 26.95 12.91 5.22
CA GLU A 332 28.39 12.77 4.99
C GLU A 332 29.21 13.77 5.80
N THR A 333 28.71 14.99 5.91
CA THR A 333 29.36 16.06 6.68
C THR A 333 28.95 16.08 8.15
N GLU A 334 28.12 15.14 8.59
CA GLU A 334 27.55 15.10 9.95
C GLU A 334 26.86 16.42 10.37
N ASN A 335 26.12 17.05 9.46
CA ASN A 335 25.35 18.27 9.75
C ASN A 335 24.19 17.96 10.70
N ARG A 336 24.48 17.90 11.99
CA ARG A 336 23.52 17.55 13.06
C ARG A 336 22.34 18.53 13.18
N THR A 337 22.40 19.70 12.56
CA THR A 337 21.31 20.67 12.53
C THR A 337 20.30 20.39 11.42
N SER A 338 20.62 19.52 10.48
CA SER A 338 19.72 19.12 9.40
C SER A 338 18.52 18.34 9.92
N VAL A 339 17.37 18.53 9.26
CA VAL A 339 16.12 17.86 9.62
C VAL A 339 16.17 16.32 9.45
N ILE A 340 17.11 15.78 8.67
CA ILE A 340 17.29 14.32 8.61
C ILE A 340 17.84 13.78 9.94
N PHE A 341 18.66 14.55 10.66
CA PHE A 341 19.12 14.19 12.00
C PHE A 341 18.05 14.47 13.04
N THR A 342 17.59 15.72 13.15
CA THR A 342 16.69 16.15 14.23
C THR A 342 15.26 15.62 14.12
N GLY A 343 14.79 15.30 12.90
CA GLY A 343 13.42 14.83 12.63
C GLY A 343 13.31 13.33 12.29
N PHE A 344 14.43 12.65 12.05
CA PHE A 344 14.39 11.23 11.67
C PHE A 344 15.42 10.39 12.43
N LEU A 345 16.73 10.65 12.30
CA LEU A 345 17.78 9.80 12.87
C LEU A 345 17.89 9.89 14.40
N GLU A 346 17.55 11.02 15.03
CA GLU A 346 17.59 11.19 16.48
C GLU A 346 16.77 10.15 17.25
N ASP A 347 15.66 9.74 16.65
CA ASP A 347 14.76 8.73 17.24
C ASP A 347 15.11 7.28 16.84
N MET A 348 16.04 7.05 15.90
CA MET A 348 16.33 5.72 15.36
C MET A 348 17.29 4.92 16.24
N SER A 349 17.09 3.60 16.26
CA SER A 349 17.99 2.67 16.95
C SER A 349 19.37 2.63 16.29
N GLU A 350 20.41 2.34 17.07
CA GLU A 350 21.74 2.11 16.52
C GLU A 350 21.79 0.98 15.49
N ASP A 351 20.98 -0.06 15.68
CA ASP A 351 20.90 -1.20 14.76
C ASP A 351 20.39 -0.77 13.38
N TYR A 352 19.37 0.11 13.33
CA TYR A 352 18.90 0.68 12.08
C TYR A 352 20.01 1.48 11.38
N ILE A 353 20.67 2.37 12.11
CA ILE A 353 21.72 3.27 11.57
C ILE A 353 22.91 2.45 11.04
N LYS A 354 23.30 1.38 11.76
CA LYS A 354 24.45 0.53 11.36
C LYS A 354 24.13 -0.44 10.21
N SER A 355 22.86 -0.81 10.05
CA SER A 355 22.44 -1.80 9.03
C SER A 355 22.06 -1.20 7.68
N HIS A 356 21.96 0.13 7.57
CA HIS A 356 21.59 0.82 6.34
C HIS A 356 22.72 1.76 5.88
N CYS A 357 22.98 1.78 4.57
CA CYS A 357 23.88 2.78 4.01
C CYS A 357 23.22 4.17 3.99
N LYS A 358 24.02 5.21 3.76
CA LYS A 358 23.56 6.61 3.78
C LYS A 358 22.44 6.84 2.77
N GLU A 359 22.58 6.28 1.59
CA GLU A 359 21.61 6.40 0.50
C GLU A 359 20.26 5.74 0.85
N GLU A 360 20.28 4.61 1.54
CA GLU A 360 19.07 3.95 2.04
C GLU A 360 18.38 4.79 3.11
N ILE A 361 19.14 5.41 4.01
CA ILE A 361 18.62 6.33 5.03
C ILE A 361 17.95 7.55 4.37
N VAL A 362 18.59 8.15 3.37
CA VAL A 362 18.03 9.28 2.60
C VAL A 362 16.76 8.86 1.86
N ARG A 363 16.76 7.68 1.22
CA ARG A 363 15.58 7.09 0.58
C ARG A 363 14.42 6.99 1.57
N ASP A 364 14.65 6.42 2.74
CA ASP A 364 13.61 6.20 3.76
C ASP A 364 13.06 7.53 4.28
N PHE A 365 13.93 8.50 4.51
CA PHE A 365 13.53 9.84 4.94
C PHE A 365 12.65 10.53 3.89
N ILE A 366 13.07 10.55 2.62
CA ILE A 366 12.32 11.19 1.53
C ILE A 366 11.00 10.45 1.27
N ALA A 367 11.02 9.11 1.18
CA ALA A 367 9.82 8.31 1.00
C ALA A 367 8.81 8.51 2.15
N GLY A 368 9.31 8.75 3.36
CA GLY A 368 8.49 9.04 4.53
C GLY A 368 7.86 10.43 4.57
N MET A 369 8.18 11.35 3.67
CA MET A 369 7.60 12.69 3.63
C MET A 369 6.17 12.68 3.12
N THR A 370 5.36 13.63 3.58
CA THR A 370 4.10 14.03 2.91
C THR A 370 4.40 15.02 1.80
N ASP A 371 3.47 15.25 0.88
CA ASP A 371 3.63 16.20 -0.22
C ASP A 371 3.96 17.61 0.31
N HIS A 372 3.25 18.05 1.33
CA HIS A 372 3.48 19.34 1.97
C HIS A 372 4.82 19.42 2.70
N TYR A 373 5.21 18.35 3.41
CA TYR A 373 6.48 18.34 4.11
C TYR A 373 7.65 18.37 3.13
N PHE A 374 7.58 17.62 2.04
CA PHE A 374 8.56 17.65 0.96
C PHE A 374 8.74 19.05 0.39
N LEU A 375 7.65 19.74 0.03
CA LEU A 375 7.73 21.09 -0.50
C LEU A 375 8.32 22.09 0.51
N ARG A 376 8.02 21.94 1.81
CA ARG A 376 8.62 22.82 2.84
C ARG A 376 10.14 22.67 2.94
N GLN A 377 10.70 21.51 2.57
CA GLN A 377 12.15 21.30 2.54
C GLN A 377 12.82 21.95 1.31
N CYS A 378 12.04 22.32 0.30
CA CYS A 378 12.54 22.98 -0.91
C CYS A 378 12.60 24.51 -0.76
N PRO A 379 13.54 25.21 -1.45
CA PRO A 379 13.57 26.66 -1.50
C PRO A 379 12.24 27.25 -2.00
N GLU A 380 11.77 28.33 -1.39
CA GLU A 380 10.47 28.93 -1.71
C GLU A 380 10.29 29.30 -3.19
N ASN A 381 11.34 29.86 -3.78
CA ASN A 381 11.37 30.28 -5.17
C ASN A 381 11.34 29.11 -6.18
N MET A 382 11.56 27.88 -5.72
CA MET A 382 11.49 26.66 -6.54
C MET A 382 10.22 25.86 -6.33
N ARG A 383 9.36 26.23 -5.38
CA ARG A 383 8.12 25.48 -5.11
C ARG A 383 7.11 25.68 -6.24
N PRO A 384 6.51 24.60 -6.77
CA PRO A 384 5.41 24.72 -7.70
C PRO A 384 4.22 25.43 -7.03
N LYS A 385 3.53 26.31 -7.79
CA LYS A 385 2.31 26.95 -7.29
C LYS A 385 1.17 25.95 -7.29
N MET A 386 0.44 25.88 -6.18
CA MET A 386 -0.79 25.09 -6.09
C MET A 386 -1.85 25.64 -7.03
N GLN A 387 -2.60 24.76 -7.69
CA GLN A 387 -3.73 25.13 -8.54
C GLN A 387 -5.01 25.01 -7.72
N PHE A 388 -5.78 26.08 -7.67
CA PHE A 388 -7.15 26.05 -7.14
C PHE A 388 -8.11 25.71 -8.27
N LYS A 389 -8.85 24.61 -8.16
CA LYS A 389 -9.87 24.17 -9.11
C LYS A 389 -11.16 23.78 -8.41
#